data_0017174a5bd49d0c20e8250cc304f4f3
#
_entry.id   0017174a5bd49d0c20e8250cc304f4f3
#
_cell.length_a   1.000
_cell.length_b   1.000
_cell.length_c   1.000
_cell.angle_alpha   90.00
_cell.angle_beta   90.00
_cell.angle_gamma   90.00
#
_symmetry.space_group_name_H-M   'P 1'
#
loop_
_entity.id
_entity.type
_entity.pdbx_description
1 polymer ?
#
loop_
_entity_poly.entity_id
_entity_poly.type
_entity_poly.pdbx_seq_one_letter_code
_entity_poly.pdbx_strand_id
1 'polypeptide(L)'
;MVAREQLLKAIEQVESGGRRDAVSPKGARGRMQVMPATARQPGYRVKPARNETEEEYTRVGRDYAMALLNHYGGDLEATLVAYNYGPTNANKWIASGRNKRKLPDETRNYITKVNKQLNQRNRGIKMADTSGFSRMSPKERRSRVRQANRAIERAKSVGMKPKASDLNILKMASKADKGPITEKEMR
;
A
#
# COMPACT_ATOMS: atom_id res chain seq x y z
N MET A 1 0.58 -9.01 0.67
CA MET A 1 1.40 -8.14 -0.22
C MET A 1 0.67 -6.80 -0.36
N VAL A 2 1.32 -5.66 -0.08
CA VAL A 2 0.73 -4.33 -0.26
C VAL A 2 0.64 -4.04 -1.75
N ALA A 3 -0.53 -3.54 -2.22
CA ALA A 3 -0.64 -3.13 -3.62
C ALA A 3 0.32 -1.95 -3.88
N ARG A 4 1.07 -2.03 -4.97
CA ARG A 4 2.11 -1.03 -5.33
C ARG A 4 1.59 0.40 -5.29
N GLU A 5 0.41 0.62 -5.86
CA GLU A 5 -0.21 1.95 -5.90
C GLU A 5 -0.61 2.47 -4.50
N GLN A 6 -1.01 1.58 -3.60
CA GLN A 6 -1.32 1.95 -2.22
C GLN A 6 -0.07 2.44 -1.47
N LEU A 7 1.06 1.75 -1.67
CA LEU A 7 2.34 2.18 -1.10
C LEU A 7 2.76 3.54 -1.61
N LEU A 8 2.73 3.75 -2.93
CA LEU A 8 3.10 5.02 -3.55
C LEU A 8 2.25 6.17 -3.03
N LYS A 9 0.93 5.99 -2.95
CA LYS A 9 0.02 7.00 -2.39
C LYS A 9 0.23 7.24 -0.90
N ALA A 10 0.62 6.23 -0.14
CA ALA A 10 0.94 6.40 1.28
C ALA A 10 2.22 7.21 1.46
N ILE A 11 3.24 6.98 0.64
CA ILE A 11 4.47 7.77 0.61
C ILE A 11 4.15 9.22 0.21
N GLU A 12 3.47 9.46 -0.91
CA GLU A 12 3.05 10.80 -1.35
C GLU A 12 2.34 11.59 -0.24
N GLN A 13 1.43 10.93 0.47
CA GLN A 13 0.69 11.57 1.57
C GLN A 13 1.58 11.96 2.75
N VAL A 14 2.58 11.14 3.08
CA VAL A 14 3.49 11.42 4.19
C VAL A 14 4.54 12.46 3.82
N GLU A 15 5.04 12.44 2.59
CA GLU A 15 6.08 13.34 2.10
C GLU A 15 5.61 14.78 1.89
N SER A 16 4.45 14.95 1.31
CA SER A 16 3.98 16.27 0.89
C SER A 16 2.51 16.57 1.21
N GLY A 17 1.78 15.62 1.82
CA GLY A 17 0.33 15.68 1.89
C GLY A 17 -0.34 15.52 0.52
N GLY A 18 0.39 14.96 -0.47
CA GLY A 18 -0.05 14.83 -1.86
C GLY A 18 0.09 16.11 -2.70
N ARG A 19 0.70 17.18 -2.15
CA ARG A 19 0.90 18.44 -2.88
C ARG A 19 1.95 18.28 -3.97
N ARG A 20 1.60 18.73 -5.17
CA ARG A 20 2.41 18.59 -6.38
C ARG A 20 3.63 19.52 -6.36
N ASP A 21 3.44 20.73 -5.87
CA ASP A 21 4.37 21.85 -5.85
C ASP A 21 5.17 21.97 -4.54
N ALA A 22 5.13 20.94 -3.70
CA ALA A 22 5.80 20.97 -2.41
C ALA A 22 7.32 21.06 -2.57
N VAL A 23 7.92 22.03 -1.88
CA VAL A 23 9.38 22.17 -1.76
C VAL A 23 9.71 22.22 -0.27
N SER A 24 10.64 21.35 0.16
CA SER A 24 11.11 21.36 1.54
C SER A 24 12.21 22.40 1.76
N PRO A 25 12.48 22.81 3.01
CA PRO A 25 13.62 23.68 3.31
C PRO A 25 14.99 23.14 2.85
N LYS A 26 15.11 21.82 2.72
CA LYS A 26 16.30 21.13 2.21
C LYS A 26 16.31 20.98 0.70
N GLY A 27 15.30 21.51 -0.01
CA GLY A 27 15.20 21.46 -1.47
C GLY A 27 14.63 20.17 -2.05
N ALA A 28 14.03 19.28 -1.24
CA ALA A 28 13.29 18.15 -1.77
C ALA A 28 12.01 18.62 -2.46
N ARG A 29 11.63 18.02 -3.61
CA ARG A 29 10.60 18.55 -4.50
C ARG A 29 9.50 17.53 -4.84
N GLY A 30 8.33 18.07 -5.11
CA GLY A 30 7.18 17.35 -5.62
C GLY A 30 6.49 16.45 -4.60
N ARG A 31 5.51 15.68 -5.07
CA ARG A 31 4.68 14.81 -4.21
C ARG A 31 5.49 13.80 -3.41
N MET A 32 6.59 13.34 -3.99
CA MET A 32 7.46 12.29 -3.44
C MET A 32 8.67 12.84 -2.69
N GLN A 33 8.80 14.17 -2.56
CA GLN A 33 9.90 14.88 -1.89
C GLN A 33 11.28 14.33 -2.28
N VAL A 34 11.54 14.30 -3.58
CA VAL A 34 12.81 13.80 -4.12
C VAL A 34 13.86 14.90 -4.05
N MET A 35 15.03 14.58 -3.54
CA MET A 35 16.16 15.48 -3.56
C MET A 35 16.71 15.66 -4.98
N PRO A 36 17.19 16.86 -5.38
CA PRO A 36 17.76 17.09 -6.72
C PRO A 36 18.90 16.14 -7.08
N ALA A 37 19.74 15.76 -6.12
CA ALA A 37 20.79 14.78 -6.35
C ALA A 37 20.21 13.39 -6.72
N THR A 38 19.19 12.95 -6.01
CA THR A 38 18.48 11.69 -6.31
C THR A 38 17.76 11.78 -7.65
N ALA A 39 17.15 12.91 -7.99
CA ALA A 39 16.51 13.10 -9.29
C ALA A 39 17.49 12.96 -10.46
N ARG A 40 18.71 13.45 -10.30
CA ARG A 40 19.78 13.33 -11.30
C ARG A 40 20.45 11.96 -11.35
N GLN A 41 20.59 11.30 -10.20
CA GLN A 41 21.26 10.00 -10.09
C GLN A 41 20.51 9.07 -9.12
N PRO A 42 19.33 8.58 -9.47
CA PRO A 42 18.52 7.76 -8.57
C PRO A 42 19.11 6.37 -8.29
N GLY A 43 19.95 5.85 -9.15
CA GLY A 43 20.44 4.49 -9.04
C GLY A 43 19.36 3.44 -9.32
N TYR A 44 19.62 2.20 -8.96
CA TYR A 44 18.66 1.08 -9.04
C TYR A 44 17.97 0.91 -10.41
N ARG A 45 18.67 1.28 -11.50
CA ARG A 45 18.16 1.30 -12.88
C ARG A 45 16.96 2.24 -13.11
N VAL A 46 16.71 3.16 -12.20
CA VAL A 46 15.71 4.20 -12.40
C VAL A 46 16.26 5.26 -13.36
N LYS A 47 15.46 5.66 -14.33
CA LYS A 47 15.85 6.73 -15.28
C LYS A 47 15.90 8.06 -14.55
N PRO A 48 17.00 8.84 -14.69
CA PRO A 48 17.09 10.19 -14.16
C PRO A 48 15.91 11.09 -14.61
N ALA A 49 15.71 12.17 -13.89
CA ALA A 49 14.76 13.20 -14.31
C ALA A 49 15.24 13.83 -15.63
N ARG A 50 14.35 13.99 -16.59
CA ARG A 50 14.64 14.59 -17.91
C ARG A 50 14.74 16.12 -17.83
N ASN A 51 14.10 16.70 -16.84
CA ASN A 51 14.04 18.11 -16.55
C ASN A 51 13.69 18.32 -15.07
N GLU A 52 13.65 19.58 -14.62
CA GLU A 52 13.34 19.93 -13.22
C GLU A 52 11.84 20.19 -12.95
N THR A 53 10.94 19.58 -13.73
CA THR A 53 9.50 19.69 -13.48
C THR A 53 9.03 18.80 -12.32
N GLU A 54 7.96 19.20 -11.69
CA GLU A 54 7.34 18.45 -10.58
C GLU A 54 6.84 17.07 -11.02
N GLU A 55 6.43 16.92 -12.28
CA GLU A 55 6.06 15.64 -12.89
C GLU A 55 7.24 14.68 -12.91
N GLU A 56 8.40 15.15 -13.37
CA GLU A 56 9.60 14.32 -13.44
C GLU A 56 10.12 13.95 -12.05
N TYR A 57 10.10 14.87 -11.09
CA TYR A 57 10.43 14.55 -9.71
C TYR A 57 9.46 13.51 -9.11
N THR A 58 8.16 13.65 -9.37
CA THR A 58 7.15 12.68 -8.93
C THR A 58 7.38 11.32 -9.59
N ARG A 59 7.64 11.28 -10.92
CA ARG A 59 7.95 10.04 -11.63
C ARG A 59 9.17 9.35 -11.04
N VAL A 60 10.28 10.08 -10.90
CA VAL A 60 11.52 9.51 -10.33
C VAL A 60 11.29 8.97 -8.94
N GLY A 61 10.60 9.71 -8.08
CA GLY A 61 10.31 9.26 -6.71
C GLY A 61 9.47 7.98 -6.66
N ARG A 62 8.46 7.86 -7.52
CA ARG A 62 7.63 6.66 -7.64
C ARG A 62 8.44 5.47 -8.15
N ASP A 63 9.22 5.67 -9.21
CA ASP A 63 10.09 4.64 -9.79
C ASP A 63 11.15 4.20 -8.77
N TYR A 64 11.73 5.14 -8.05
CA TYR A 64 12.74 4.87 -7.02
C TYR A 64 12.17 4.07 -5.84
N ALA A 65 10.98 4.44 -5.34
CA ALA A 65 10.33 3.67 -4.28
C ALA A 65 10.04 2.22 -4.71
N MET A 66 9.61 2.02 -5.98
CA MET A 66 9.37 0.67 -6.51
C MET A 66 10.66 -0.10 -6.74
N ALA A 67 11.71 0.57 -7.20
CA ALA A 67 13.02 -0.05 -7.39
C ALA A 67 13.62 -0.51 -6.05
N LEU A 68 13.50 0.31 -5.00
CA LEU A 68 13.88 -0.08 -3.64
C LEU A 68 13.06 -1.27 -3.12
N LEU A 69 11.72 -1.27 -3.33
CA LEU A 69 10.86 -2.38 -2.93
C LEU A 69 11.29 -3.70 -3.60
N ASN A 70 11.61 -3.64 -4.88
CA ASN A 70 12.13 -4.80 -5.60
C ASN A 70 13.53 -5.21 -5.10
N HIS A 71 14.43 -4.25 -4.86
CA HIS A 71 15.78 -4.49 -4.35
C HIS A 71 15.78 -5.20 -2.99
N TYR A 72 14.88 -4.82 -2.11
CA TYR A 72 14.71 -5.46 -0.80
C TYR A 72 13.72 -6.64 -0.81
N GLY A 73 13.43 -7.24 -1.99
CA GLY A 73 12.61 -8.45 -2.09
C GLY A 73 11.17 -8.29 -1.60
N GLY A 74 10.62 -7.09 -1.64
CA GLY A 74 9.28 -6.77 -1.13
C GLY A 74 9.22 -6.45 0.37
N ASP A 75 10.39 -6.36 1.04
CA ASP A 75 10.48 -5.93 2.44
C ASP A 75 10.13 -4.45 2.57
N LEU A 76 8.92 -4.20 3.05
CA LEU A 76 8.37 -2.85 3.18
C LEU A 76 9.18 -1.99 4.16
N GLU A 77 9.58 -2.55 5.31
CA GLU A 77 10.29 -1.77 6.33
C GLU A 77 11.67 -1.35 5.84
N ALA A 78 12.45 -2.27 5.26
CA ALA A 78 13.73 -1.97 4.64
C ALA A 78 13.60 -0.93 3.51
N THR A 79 12.55 -1.04 2.69
CA THR A 79 12.23 -0.07 1.63
C THR A 79 12.00 1.32 2.21
N LEU A 80 11.21 1.46 3.26
CA LEU A 80 10.90 2.76 3.87
C LEU A 80 12.12 3.37 4.57
N VAL A 81 12.95 2.54 5.23
CA VAL A 81 14.23 3.01 5.79
C VAL A 81 15.13 3.52 4.66
N ALA A 82 15.25 2.78 3.57
CA ALA A 82 16.09 3.15 2.44
C ALA A 82 15.60 4.42 1.74
N TYR A 83 14.29 4.59 1.59
CA TYR A 83 13.70 5.75 0.97
C TYR A 83 13.96 7.03 1.77
N ASN A 84 13.75 6.99 3.09
CA ASN A 84 13.88 8.15 3.98
C ASN A 84 15.31 8.41 4.46
N TYR A 85 16.06 7.35 4.81
CA TYR A 85 17.39 7.46 5.43
C TYR A 85 18.54 7.13 4.47
N GLY A 86 18.21 6.68 3.28
CA GLY A 86 19.15 6.27 2.24
C GLY A 86 19.53 4.79 2.29
N PRO A 87 19.78 4.18 1.13
CA PRO A 87 20.06 2.75 1.00
C PRO A 87 21.28 2.26 1.78
N THR A 88 22.36 3.04 1.79
CA THR A 88 23.58 2.70 2.54
C THR A 88 23.29 2.54 4.04
N ASN A 89 22.50 3.44 4.62
CA ASN A 89 22.10 3.38 6.03
C ASN A 89 21.12 2.25 6.29
N ALA A 90 20.19 2.00 5.36
CA ALA A 90 19.29 0.85 5.43
C ALA A 90 20.05 -0.48 5.48
N ASN A 91 21.05 -0.65 4.61
CA ASN A 91 21.88 -1.86 4.60
C ASN A 91 22.66 -2.04 5.91
N LYS A 92 23.24 -0.97 6.46
CA LYS A 92 23.90 -1.00 7.78
C LYS A 92 22.92 -1.38 8.89
N TRP A 93 21.72 -0.83 8.87
CA TRP A 93 20.67 -1.13 9.83
C TRP A 93 20.22 -2.60 9.75
N ILE A 94 20.01 -3.12 8.53
CA ILE A 94 19.68 -4.53 8.30
C ILE A 94 20.79 -5.43 8.86
N ALA A 95 22.05 -5.17 8.49
CA ALA A 95 23.20 -5.94 8.94
C ALA A 95 23.38 -5.92 10.47
N SER A 96 22.94 -4.83 11.14
CA SER A 96 23.00 -4.71 12.61
C SER A 96 21.83 -5.37 13.35
N GLY A 97 21.01 -6.20 12.68
CA GLY A 97 19.88 -6.91 13.28
C GLY A 97 18.60 -6.09 13.38
N ARG A 98 18.43 -5.04 12.59
CA ARG A 98 17.19 -4.24 12.45
C ARG A 98 16.68 -3.59 13.74
N ASN A 99 17.59 -3.19 14.61
CA ASN A 99 17.21 -2.53 15.85
C ASN A 99 16.67 -1.11 15.56
N LYS A 100 15.36 -0.93 15.74
CA LYS A 100 14.68 0.36 15.48
C LYS A 100 15.20 1.52 16.33
N ARG A 101 15.73 1.25 17.52
CA ARG A 101 16.32 2.28 18.40
C ARG A 101 17.58 2.92 17.78
N LYS A 102 18.21 2.25 16.81
CA LYS A 102 19.38 2.77 16.08
C LYS A 102 19.00 3.64 14.87
N LEU A 103 17.72 3.68 14.48
CA LEU A 103 17.25 4.58 13.45
C LEU A 103 17.02 5.99 14.00
N PRO A 104 17.26 7.05 13.22
CA PRO A 104 16.86 8.41 13.58
C PRO A 104 15.37 8.50 13.90
N ASP A 105 14.98 9.43 14.77
CA ASP A 105 13.58 9.67 15.13
C ASP A 105 12.74 10.02 13.90
N GLU A 106 13.30 10.82 12.99
CA GLU A 106 12.68 11.15 11.72
C GLU A 106 12.28 9.89 10.94
N THR A 107 13.22 8.95 10.80
CA THR A 107 12.99 7.71 10.05
C THR A 107 11.98 6.79 10.75
N ARG A 108 12.05 6.66 12.08
CA ARG A 108 11.06 5.89 12.86
C ARG A 108 9.64 6.46 12.71
N ASN A 109 9.52 7.79 12.79
CA ASN A 109 8.27 8.51 12.60
C ASN A 109 7.75 8.37 11.17
N TYR A 110 8.63 8.41 10.18
CA TYR A 110 8.30 8.22 8.78
C TYR A 110 7.66 6.84 8.55
N ILE A 111 8.33 5.76 8.99
CA ILE A 111 7.81 4.39 8.88
C ILE A 111 6.43 4.28 9.55
N THR A 112 6.27 4.85 10.73
CA THR A 112 5.00 4.83 11.48
C THR A 112 3.90 5.54 10.72
N LYS A 113 4.18 6.72 10.15
CA LYS A 113 3.21 7.51 9.36
C LYS A 113 2.78 6.77 8.08
N VAL A 114 3.73 6.19 7.32
CA VAL A 114 3.41 5.43 6.09
C VAL A 114 2.57 4.21 6.42
N ASN A 115 2.93 3.44 7.45
CA ASN A 115 2.14 2.29 7.89
C ASN A 115 0.72 2.68 8.34
N LYS A 116 0.56 3.81 9.03
CA LYS A 116 -0.77 4.36 9.39
C LYS A 116 -1.61 4.67 8.15
N GLN A 117 -1.02 5.31 7.13
CA GLN A 117 -1.69 5.59 5.86
C GLN A 117 -2.11 4.31 5.12
N LEU A 118 -1.25 3.30 5.06
CA LEU A 118 -1.56 2.01 4.47
C LEU A 118 -2.72 1.31 5.19
N ASN A 119 -2.72 1.32 6.52
CA ASN A 119 -3.78 0.71 7.32
C ASN A 119 -5.13 1.43 7.17
N GLN A 120 -5.13 2.76 7.12
CA GLN A 120 -6.35 3.56 6.89
C GLN A 120 -6.95 3.27 5.52
N ARG A 121 -6.13 3.22 4.46
CA ARG A 121 -6.57 2.89 3.10
C ARG A 121 -7.13 1.47 3.01
N ASN A 122 -6.48 0.50 3.64
CA ASN A 122 -6.96 -0.88 3.69
C ASN A 122 -8.30 -1.00 4.43
N ARG A 123 -8.51 -0.22 5.50
CA ARG A 123 -9.81 -0.14 6.19
C ARG A 123 -10.88 0.50 5.32
N GLY A 124 -10.56 1.60 4.62
CA GLY A 124 -11.48 2.28 3.70
C GLY A 124 -11.94 1.36 2.56
N ILE A 125 -11.02 0.62 1.94
CA ILE A 125 -11.33 -0.35 0.89
C ILE A 125 -12.21 -1.48 1.44
N LYS A 126 -11.91 -2.02 2.63
CA LYS A 126 -12.74 -3.03 3.27
C LYS A 126 -14.15 -2.52 3.60
N MET A 127 -14.29 -1.28 4.07
CA MET A 127 -15.59 -0.68 4.37
C MET A 127 -16.40 -0.37 3.10
N ALA A 128 -15.75 0.15 2.05
CA ALA A 128 -16.41 0.41 0.77
C ALA A 128 -16.93 -0.89 0.13
N ASP A 129 -16.13 -1.96 0.18
CA ASP A 129 -16.50 -3.27 -0.36
C ASP A 129 -17.64 -3.90 0.45
N THR A 130 -17.60 -3.82 1.78
CA THR A 130 -18.71 -4.32 2.63
C THR A 130 -19.97 -3.49 2.49
N SER A 131 -19.89 -2.17 2.32
CA SER A 131 -21.08 -1.31 2.14
C SER A 131 -21.77 -1.59 0.81
N GLY A 132 -21.02 -1.91 -0.24
CA GLY A 132 -21.55 -2.30 -1.54
C GLY A 132 -22.36 -3.61 -1.45
N PHE A 133 -21.82 -4.63 -0.80
CA PHE A 133 -22.53 -5.92 -0.64
C PHE A 133 -23.78 -5.80 0.23
N SER A 134 -23.75 -5.03 1.31
CA SER A 134 -24.91 -4.82 2.20
C SER A 134 -26.07 -4.08 1.52
N ARG A 135 -25.78 -3.20 0.56
CA ARG A 135 -26.80 -2.45 -0.21
C ARG A 135 -27.39 -3.23 -1.38
N MET A 136 -26.81 -4.38 -1.74
CA MET A 136 -27.35 -5.23 -2.82
C MET A 136 -28.64 -5.90 -2.39
N SER A 137 -29.53 -6.08 -3.36
CA SER A 137 -30.73 -6.91 -3.19
C SER A 137 -30.34 -8.37 -2.89
N PRO A 138 -31.22 -9.16 -2.27
CA PRO A 138 -30.96 -10.58 -2.02
C PRO A 138 -30.61 -11.37 -3.28
N LYS A 139 -31.19 -11.01 -4.42
CA LYS A 139 -30.92 -11.63 -5.73
C LYS A 139 -29.50 -11.34 -6.21
N GLU A 140 -29.06 -10.10 -6.09
CA GLU A 140 -27.69 -9.68 -6.46
C GLU A 140 -26.64 -10.31 -5.55
N ARG A 141 -26.86 -10.35 -4.23
CA ARG A 141 -25.98 -11.04 -3.28
C ARG A 141 -25.79 -12.50 -3.65
N ARG A 142 -26.89 -13.24 -3.89
CA ARG A 142 -26.82 -14.65 -4.32
C ARG A 142 -26.08 -14.83 -5.64
N SER A 143 -26.24 -13.90 -6.58
CA SER A 143 -25.50 -13.92 -7.86
C SER A 143 -24.00 -13.75 -7.63
N ARG A 144 -23.58 -12.75 -6.81
CA ARG A 144 -22.18 -12.50 -6.46
C ARG A 144 -21.53 -13.68 -5.74
N VAL A 145 -22.23 -14.28 -4.79
CA VAL A 145 -21.76 -15.47 -4.07
C VAL A 145 -21.56 -16.65 -5.03
N ARG A 146 -22.48 -16.88 -5.95
CA ARG A 146 -22.33 -17.93 -6.99
C ARG A 146 -21.14 -17.69 -7.90
N GLN A 147 -20.89 -16.42 -8.31
CA GLN A 147 -19.74 -16.07 -9.12
C GLN A 147 -18.42 -16.30 -8.36
N ALA A 148 -18.35 -15.88 -7.10
CA ALA A 148 -17.17 -16.08 -6.26
C ALA A 148 -16.87 -17.57 -6.06
N ASN A 149 -17.88 -18.40 -5.77
CA ASN A 149 -17.71 -19.85 -5.64
C ASN A 149 -17.17 -20.49 -6.93
N ARG A 150 -17.73 -20.12 -8.10
CA ARG A 150 -17.23 -20.62 -9.39
C ARG A 150 -15.77 -20.20 -9.66
N ALA A 151 -15.40 -18.97 -9.30
CA ALA A 151 -14.04 -18.47 -9.47
C ALA A 151 -13.05 -19.23 -8.56
N ILE A 152 -13.45 -19.52 -7.33
CA ILE A 152 -12.66 -20.29 -6.37
C ILE A 152 -12.45 -21.72 -6.86
N GLU A 153 -13.51 -22.39 -7.31
CA GLU A 153 -13.42 -23.76 -7.83
C GLU A 153 -12.55 -23.83 -9.09
N ARG A 154 -12.67 -22.86 -10.01
CA ARG A 154 -11.78 -22.80 -11.17
C ARG A 154 -10.31 -22.59 -10.77
N ALA A 155 -10.03 -21.74 -9.79
CA ALA A 155 -8.66 -21.54 -9.31
C ALA A 155 -8.09 -22.85 -8.72
N LYS A 156 -8.88 -23.56 -7.92
CA LYS A 156 -8.48 -24.86 -7.33
C LYS A 156 -8.22 -25.92 -8.39
N SER A 157 -9.08 -26.03 -9.41
CA SER A 157 -8.97 -27.05 -10.46
C SER A 157 -7.68 -26.91 -11.31
N VAL A 158 -7.09 -25.73 -11.35
CA VAL A 158 -5.81 -25.45 -12.06
C VAL A 158 -4.63 -25.26 -11.10
N GLY A 159 -4.77 -25.64 -9.84
CA GLY A 159 -3.71 -25.53 -8.83
C GLY A 159 -3.36 -24.10 -8.40
N MET A 160 -4.21 -23.12 -8.70
CA MET A 160 -4.02 -21.71 -8.34
C MET A 160 -4.70 -21.35 -7.03
N LYS A 161 -4.13 -20.38 -6.30
CA LYS A 161 -4.78 -19.80 -5.11
C LYS A 161 -5.95 -18.91 -5.55
N PRO A 162 -7.14 -19.05 -4.91
CA PRO A 162 -8.27 -18.16 -5.16
C PRO A 162 -7.92 -16.69 -4.90
N LYS A 163 -8.55 -15.77 -5.63
CA LYS A 163 -8.38 -14.33 -5.40
C LYS A 163 -8.96 -13.93 -4.04
N ALA A 164 -8.28 -13.02 -3.35
CA ALA A 164 -8.73 -12.50 -2.05
C ALA A 164 -10.11 -11.82 -2.13
N SER A 165 -10.45 -11.20 -3.28
CA SER A 165 -11.77 -10.62 -3.55
C SER A 165 -12.90 -11.64 -3.47
N ASP A 166 -12.69 -12.83 -4.06
CA ASP A 166 -13.71 -13.88 -4.09
C ASP A 166 -13.92 -14.50 -2.71
N LEU A 167 -12.83 -14.69 -1.95
CA LEU A 167 -12.90 -15.16 -0.56
C LEU A 167 -13.58 -14.13 0.35
N ASN A 168 -13.40 -12.83 0.10
CA ASN A 168 -14.06 -11.77 0.88
C ASN A 168 -15.57 -11.74 0.63
N ILE A 169 -16.04 -11.98 -0.59
CA ILE A 169 -17.48 -12.07 -0.90
C ILE A 169 -18.14 -13.18 -0.07
N LEU A 170 -17.50 -14.35 0.06
CA LEU A 170 -18.03 -15.45 0.88
C LEU A 170 -18.06 -15.09 2.37
N LYS A 171 -17.03 -14.40 2.88
CA LYS A 171 -17.01 -13.92 4.27
C LYS A 171 -18.11 -12.90 4.56
N MET A 172 -18.40 -12.03 3.58
CA MET A 172 -19.49 -11.05 3.70
C MET A 172 -20.86 -11.72 3.70
N ALA A 173 -21.06 -12.71 2.83
CA ALA A 173 -22.30 -13.49 2.77
C ALA A 173 -22.57 -14.22 4.10
N SER A 174 -21.55 -14.88 4.67
CA SER A 174 -21.70 -15.60 5.95
C SER A 174 -21.98 -14.67 7.14
N LYS A 175 -21.60 -13.40 7.07
CA LYS A 175 -21.95 -12.39 8.07
C LYS A 175 -23.36 -11.82 7.87
N ALA A 176 -23.80 -11.71 6.64
CA ALA A 176 -25.13 -11.19 6.30
C ALA A 176 -26.25 -12.20 6.66
N ASP A 177 -25.96 -13.51 6.58
CA ASP A 177 -26.89 -14.58 7.00
C ASP A 177 -26.98 -14.71 8.52
N LYS A 178 -26.06 -14.12 9.29
CA LYS A 178 -26.13 -13.97 10.74
C LYS A 178 -26.71 -12.58 11.10
N GLY A 179 -27.84 -12.21 10.49
CA GLY A 179 -28.61 -11.02 10.86
C GLY A 179 -28.98 -11.06 12.35
N PRO A 180 -29.30 -9.92 12.99
CA PRO A 180 -29.69 -9.90 14.39
C PRO A 180 -30.83 -10.89 14.59
N ILE A 181 -30.64 -11.84 15.52
CA ILE A 181 -31.63 -12.77 15.95
C ILE A 181 -32.83 -11.93 16.40
N THR A 182 -33.91 -11.99 15.68
CA THR A 182 -35.14 -11.26 16.03
C THR A 182 -35.72 -11.88 17.30
N GLU A 183 -36.30 -11.05 18.19
CA GLU A 183 -36.92 -11.50 19.45
C GLU A 183 -37.94 -12.63 19.26
N LYS A 184 -38.37 -12.91 18.01
CA LYS A 184 -39.29 -13.97 17.65
C LYS A 184 -38.65 -15.38 17.62
N GLU A 185 -37.30 -15.48 17.61
CA GLU A 185 -36.55 -16.75 17.63
C GLU A 185 -36.05 -17.12 19.03
N MET A 186 -36.37 -16.31 20.05
CA MET A 186 -36.04 -16.56 21.46
C MET A 186 -37.23 -17.00 22.31
N ARG A 187 -38.32 -17.48 21.70
CA ARG A 187 -39.46 -18.08 22.46
C ARG A 187 -39.72 -19.52 22.07
#